data_cc9e5af62581126c1c600add5bbb8f29
#
_entry.id   cc9e5af62581126c1c600add5bbb8f29
#
_cell.length_a   1.000
_cell.length_b   1.000
_cell.length_c   1.000
_cell.angle_alpha   90.00
_cell.angle_beta   90.00
_cell.angle_gamma   90.00
#
_symmetry.space_group_name_H-M   'P 1'
#
loop_
_entity.id
_entity.type
_entity.pdbx_description
1 polymer ?
#
loop_
_entity_poly.entity_id
_entity_poly.type
_entity_poly.pdbx_seq_one_letter_code
_entity_poly.pdbx_strand_id
1 'polypeptide(L)'
;GYAENTDFNGPEQEGVGMYQVTHKNGERYSAAKAYVTPNLSRPNLTVITGAHTTRVLMEGKRAIGVEYSHEGALKQLHANREVVLSAGALQSPQILMLSGIGPAAQLQKHDISMVHDLPGVGENLHDHIDVVQVINAPELKDTFGLSLSGAWRMIKGIFEWRNHRRGMLTTIFAEAGGFIKTSSAEPTPDLQLHFVVGKLIDHGRKTSFGHGYSCHVCLMRPKSRGRLTLASNNPLAAPLIDPNFLAEKENITRLANDKKQTH
;
A
#
# COMPACT_ATOMS: atom_id res chain seq x y z
N GLY A 1 -28.65 10.85 -3.28
CA GLY A 1 -27.66 9.78 -3.24
C GLY A 1 -26.71 9.88 -4.41
N TYR A 2 -25.59 9.18 -4.37
CA TYR A 2 -24.62 9.12 -5.46
C TYR A 2 -25.09 8.15 -6.54
N ALA A 3 -24.70 8.40 -7.79
CA ALA A 3 -24.97 7.51 -8.90
C ALA A 3 -24.19 6.20 -8.76
N GLU A 4 -24.74 5.10 -9.24
CA GLU A 4 -24.01 3.84 -9.35
C GLU A 4 -22.95 3.95 -10.44
N ASN A 5 -21.73 3.49 -10.13
CA ASN A 5 -20.63 3.37 -11.09
C ASN A 5 -20.14 1.92 -11.11
N THR A 6 -20.26 1.30 -12.27
CA THR A 6 -19.88 -0.10 -12.47
C THR A 6 -18.42 -0.28 -12.89
N ASP A 7 -17.72 0.81 -13.24
CA ASP A 7 -16.31 0.78 -13.67
C ASP A 7 -15.56 2.05 -13.23
N PHE A 8 -14.95 2.03 -12.07
CA PHE A 8 -14.13 3.11 -11.55
C PHE A 8 -12.82 3.36 -12.35
N ASN A 9 -12.47 2.47 -13.25
CA ASN A 9 -11.34 2.63 -14.17
C ASN A 9 -11.77 3.11 -15.57
N GLY A 10 -13.06 3.38 -15.74
CA GLY A 10 -13.64 3.96 -16.94
C GLY A 10 -13.37 5.46 -17.09
N PRO A 11 -14.03 6.11 -18.05
CA PRO A 11 -13.86 7.56 -18.30
C PRO A 11 -14.39 8.42 -17.16
N GLU A 12 -15.40 7.94 -16.42
CA GLU A 12 -15.99 8.60 -15.27
C GLU A 12 -15.70 7.81 -14.00
N GLN A 13 -15.05 8.45 -13.03
CA GLN A 13 -14.70 7.80 -11.77
C GLN A 13 -15.73 8.07 -10.66
N GLU A 14 -16.46 9.19 -10.73
CA GLU A 14 -17.42 9.58 -9.69
C GLU A 14 -18.56 8.58 -9.54
N GLY A 15 -18.93 8.29 -8.30
CA GLY A 15 -20.05 7.40 -7.98
C GLY A 15 -19.71 6.37 -6.91
N VAL A 16 -20.65 5.45 -6.69
CA VAL A 16 -20.53 4.34 -5.73
C VAL A 16 -20.76 3.00 -6.42
N GLY A 17 -20.09 1.95 -5.96
CA GLY A 17 -20.24 0.63 -6.59
C GLY A 17 -19.31 -0.41 -6.01
N MET A 18 -19.22 -1.54 -6.70
CA MET A 18 -18.29 -2.61 -6.36
C MET A 18 -16.91 -2.35 -6.95
N TYR A 19 -15.86 -2.56 -6.17
CA TYR A 19 -14.49 -2.43 -6.66
C TYR A 19 -14.09 -3.60 -7.56
N GLN A 20 -13.38 -3.27 -8.61
CA GLN A 20 -12.62 -4.25 -9.40
C GLN A 20 -11.36 -4.63 -8.60
N VAL A 21 -11.21 -5.91 -8.29
CA VAL A 21 -10.18 -6.39 -7.39
C VAL A 21 -9.24 -7.37 -8.07
N THR A 22 -7.97 -7.38 -7.63
CA THR A 22 -6.95 -8.31 -8.10
C THR A 22 -7.15 -9.68 -7.47
N HIS A 23 -8.07 -10.46 -8.05
CA HIS A 23 -8.57 -11.70 -7.53
C HIS A 23 -8.81 -12.71 -8.68
N LYS A 24 -8.53 -13.99 -8.45
CA LYS A 24 -8.78 -15.06 -9.42
C LYS A 24 -9.04 -16.37 -8.70
N ASN A 25 -10.12 -17.07 -9.09
CA ASN A 25 -10.49 -18.38 -8.54
C ASN A 25 -10.60 -18.38 -7.01
N GLY A 26 -11.25 -17.37 -6.43
CA GLY A 26 -11.44 -17.28 -4.99
C GLY A 26 -10.16 -17.00 -4.18
N GLU A 27 -9.11 -16.47 -4.81
CA GLU A 27 -7.83 -16.17 -4.17
C GLU A 27 -7.26 -14.84 -4.62
N ARG A 28 -6.52 -14.17 -3.73
CA ARG A 28 -5.73 -13.00 -4.10
C ARG A 28 -4.74 -13.37 -5.21
N TYR A 29 -4.77 -12.60 -6.29
CA TYR A 29 -3.93 -12.83 -7.48
C TYR A 29 -2.84 -11.75 -7.55
N SER A 30 -1.83 -11.87 -6.67
CA SER A 30 -0.73 -10.91 -6.60
C SER A 30 0.11 -10.89 -7.88
N ALA A 31 0.88 -9.83 -8.10
CA ALA A 31 1.82 -9.73 -9.23
C ALA A 31 2.80 -10.92 -9.26
N ALA A 32 3.29 -11.37 -8.12
CA ALA A 32 4.12 -12.57 -8.04
C ALA A 32 3.38 -13.81 -8.56
N LYS A 33 2.13 -14.02 -8.14
CA LYS A 33 1.30 -15.15 -8.58
C LYS A 33 0.93 -15.05 -10.06
N ALA A 34 0.73 -13.83 -10.57
CA ALA A 34 0.32 -13.60 -11.95
C ALA A 34 1.47 -13.68 -12.95
N TYR A 35 2.63 -13.14 -12.61
CA TYR A 35 3.73 -12.93 -13.55
C TYR A 35 4.99 -13.74 -13.23
N VAL A 36 5.32 -13.97 -11.96
CA VAL A 36 6.54 -14.68 -11.58
C VAL A 36 6.32 -16.18 -11.55
N THR A 37 5.33 -16.65 -10.77
CA THR A 37 5.08 -18.09 -10.55
C THR A 37 4.93 -18.88 -11.86
N PRO A 38 4.17 -18.44 -12.87
CA PRO A 38 4.04 -19.17 -14.14
C PRO A 38 5.32 -19.24 -14.96
N ASN A 39 6.30 -18.38 -14.69
CA ASN A 39 7.53 -18.23 -15.43
C ASN A 39 8.78 -18.77 -14.73
N LEU A 40 8.66 -19.37 -13.55
CA LEU A 40 9.80 -19.88 -12.77
C LEU A 40 10.63 -20.93 -13.49
N SER A 41 10.04 -21.65 -14.46
CA SER A 41 10.74 -22.66 -15.29
C SER A 41 11.56 -22.06 -16.44
N ARG A 42 11.47 -20.76 -16.69
CA ARG A 42 12.21 -20.11 -17.78
C ARG A 42 13.71 -20.07 -17.47
N PRO A 43 14.59 -20.54 -18.38
CA PRO A 43 16.05 -20.61 -18.15
C PRO A 43 16.70 -19.23 -18.01
N ASN A 44 16.03 -18.18 -18.49
CA ASN A 44 16.50 -16.80 -18.41
C ASN A 44 15.88 -16.00 -17.24
N LEU A 45 15.20 -16.66 -16.30
CA LEU A 45 14.64 -16.03 -15.09
C LEU A 45 15.23 -16.70 -13.86
N THR A 46 15.93 -15.91 -13.04
CA THR A 46 16.39 -16.33 -11.72
C THR A 46 15.69 -15.47 -10.67
N VAL A 47 15.07 -16.11 -9.66
CA VAL A 47 14.43 -15.44 -8.54
C VAL A 47 15.17 -15.82 -7.27
N ILE A 48 15.75 -14.85 -6.59
CA ILE A 48 16.45 -15.04 -5.33
C ILE A 48 15.59 -14.43 -4.22
N THR A 49 15.01 -15.28 -3.39
CA THR A 49 14.21 -14.87 -2.22
C THR A 49 15.08 -14.82 -0.97
N GLY A 50 14.64 -14.09 0.09
CA GLY A 50 15.45 -13.92 1.28
C GLY A 50 16.74 -13.10 1.07
N ALA A 51 16.83 -12.41 -0.05
CA ALA A 51 17.95 -11.54 -0.40
C ALA A 51 17.61 -10.08 -0.08
N HIS A 52 18.35 -9.47 0.83
CA HIS A 52 18.19 -8.06 1.18
C HIS A 52 19.21 -7.21 0.41
N THR A 53 18.73 -6.44 -0.55
CA THR A 53 19.60 -5.53 -1.33
C THR A 53 20.13 -4.42 -0.43
N THR A 54 21.43 -4.30 -0.35
CA THR A 54 22.13 -3.32 0.50
C THR A 54 22.45 -2.04 -0.23
N ARG A 55 22.85 -2.16 -1.50
CA ARG A 55 23.14 -1.00 -2.38
C ARG A 55 23.22 -1.42 -3.84
N VAL A 56 23.14 -0.41 -4.71
CA VAL A 56 23.50 -0.53 -6.13
C VAL A 56 25.01 -0.34 -6.27
N LEU A 57 25.67 -1.20 -7.03
CA LEU A 57 27.09 -1.08 -7.38
C LEU A 57 27.24 -0.06 -8.52
N MET A 58 28.10 0.92 -8.31
CA MET A 58 28.33 2.02 -9.25
C MET A 58 29.76 2.02 -9.77
N GLU A 59 29.91 2.26 -11.07
CA GLU A 59 31.20 2.62 -11.70
C GLU A 59 31.04 4.02 -12.30
N GLY A 60 31.64 5.02 -11.65
CA GLY A 60 31.31 6.41 -11.92
C GLY A 60 29.79 6.66 -11.75
N LYS A 61 29.11 7.04 -12.82
CA LYS A 61 27.64 7.25 -12.84
C LYS A 61 26.85 6.08 -13.44
N ARG A 62 27.50 4.95 -13.72
CA ARG A 62 26.85 3.77 -14.30
C ARG A 62 26.55 2.75 -13.21
N ALA A 63 25.32 2.29 -13.15
CA ALA A 63 24.94 1.14 -12.33
C ALA A 63 25.43 -0.15 -12.99
N ILE A 64 26.27 -0.92 -12.29
CA ILE A 64 26.89 -2.14 -12.79
C ILE A 64 26.41 -3.42 -12.11
N GLY A 65 25.55 -3.30 -11.07
CA GLY A 65 25.05 -4.44 -10.35
C GLY A 65 24.42 -4.06 -9.02
N VAL A 66 24.23 -5.06 -8.17
CA VAL A 66 23.72 -4.88 -6.81
C VAL A 66 24.55 -5.67 -5.81
N GLU A 67 24.66 -5.17 -4.60
CA GLU A 67 25.12 -5.89 -3.43
C GLU A 67 23.91 -6.27 -2.57
N TYR A 68 23.90 -7.47 -2.06
CA TYR A 68 22.80 -7.96 -1.23
C TYR A 68 23.29 -8.91 -0.13
N SER A 69 22.61 -8.93 0.98
CA SER A 69 22.80 -9.90 2.04
C SER A 69 21.87 -11.10 1.83
N HIS A 70 22.42 -12.29 1.86
CA HIS A 70 21.68 -13.54 1.72
C HIS A 70 22.31 -14.61 2.60
N GLU A 71 21.54 -15.24 3.49
CA GLU A 71 22.01 -16.24 4.43
C GLU A 71 23.21 -15.78 5.29
N GLY A 72 23.18 -14.52 5.72
CA GLY A 72 24.21 -13.91 6.56
C GLY A 72 25.49 -13.47 5.82
N ALA A 73 25.60 -13.69 4.50
CA ALA A 73 26.75 -13.31 3.71
C ALA A 73 26.40 -12.17 2.72
N LEU A 74 27.36 -11.25 2.52
CA LEU A 74 27.27 -10.26 1.45
C LEU A 74 27.67 -10.90 0.13
N LYS A 75 26.86 -10.71 -0.88
CA LYS A 75 27.03 -11.21 -2.25
C LYS A 75 26.86 -10.06 -3.24
N GLN A 76 27.46 -10.19 -4.42
CA GLN A 76 27.33 -9.22 -5.49
C GLN A 76 26.82 -9.91 -6.75
N LEU A 77 25.96 -9.21 -7.49
CA LEU A 77 25.45 -9.63 -8.78
C LEU A 77 25.65 -8.50 -9.78
N HIS A 78 26.38 -8.77 -10.86
CA HIS A 78 26.63 -7.80 -11.91
C HIS A 78 25.57 -7.83 -12.99
N ALA A 79 25.23 -6.66 -13.52
CA ALA A 79 24.26 -6.48 -14.59
C ALA A 79 24.97 -6.11 -15.91
N ASN A 80 24.68 -6.83 -16.99
CA ASN A 80 25.23 -6.55 -18.32
C ASN A 80 24.54 -5.36 -19.01
N ARG A 81 23.28 -5.08 -18.67
CA ARG A 81 22.46 -4.04 -19.31
C ARG A 81 22.05 -2.95 -18.33
N GLU A 82 21.22 -3.29 -17.36
CA GLU A 82 20.62 -2.31 -16.44
C GLU A 82 20.31 -2.93 -15.09
N VAL A 83 20.15 -2.09 -14.08
CA VAL A 83 19.61 -2.41 -12.76
C VAL A 83 18.26 -1.71 -12.62
N VAL A 84 17.21 -2.47 -12.38
CA VAL A 84 15.85 -1.93 -12.16
C VAL A 84 15.58 -1.95 -10.65
N LEU A 85 15.41 -0.78 -10.06
CA LEU A 85 15.10 -0.62 -8.65
C LEU A 85 13.59 -0.47 -8.46
N SER A 86 12.93 -1.50 -7.90
CA SER A 86 11.49 -1.56 -7.66
C SER A 86 11.16 -1.94 -6.22
N ALA A 87 11.91 -1.37 -5.25
CA ALA A 87 11.78 -1.72 -3.84
C ALA A 87 10.66 -0.94 -3.09
N GLY A 88 9.84 -0.21 -3.83
CA GLY A 88 8.71 0.57 -3.30
C GLY A 88 9.12 1.96 -2.81
N ALA A 89 8.13 2.73 -2.36
CA ALA A 89 8.29 4.15 -2.01
C ALA A 89 9.25 4.39 -0.82
N LEU A 90 9.40 3.41 0.06
CA LEU A 90 10.23 3.55 1.26
C LEU A 90 11.65 3.00 1.04
N GLN A 91 11.80 1.84 0.43
CA GLN A 91 13.11 1.21 0.30
C GLN A 91 13.89 1.65 -0.93
N SER A 92 13.24 2.05 -2.03
CA SER A 92 13.96 2.54 -3.21
C SER A 92 14.79 3.79 -2.90
N PRO A 93 14.26 4.85 -2.25
CA PRO A 93 15.09 6.00 -1.86
C PRO A 93 16.16 5.64 -0.82
N GLN A 94 15.87 4.71 0.11
CA GLN A 94 16.88 4.22 1.06
C GLN A 94 18.06 3.57 0.34
N ILE A 95 17.80 2.65 -0.59
CA ILE A 95 18.85 1.96 -1.37
C ILE A 95 19.63 2.97 -2.22
N LEU A 96 18.97 3.96 -2.84
CA LEU A 96 19.68 5.02 -3.59
C LEU A 96 20.62 5.80 -2.69
N MET A 97 20.18 6.27 -1.52
CA MET A 97 21.02 7.00 -0.58
C MET A 97 22.19 6.14 -0.08
N LEU A 98 21.95 4.87 0.27
CA LEU A 98 23.01 3.92 0.65
C LEU A 98 24.00 3.62 -0.49
N SER A 99 23.60 3.88 -1.74
CA SER A 99 24.46 3.77 -2.93
C SER A 99 25.20 5.07 -3.27
N GLY A 100 25.10 6.10 -2.42
CA GLY A 100 25.73 7.40 -2.67
C GLY A 100 24.93 8.33 -3.61
N ILE A 101 23.66 8.04 -3.86
CA ILE A 101 22.77 8.83 -4.72
C ILE A 101 21.67 9.44 -3.87
N GLY A 102 21.73 10.74 -3.62
CA GLY A 102 20.75 11.42 -2.76
C GLY A 102 21.21 12.80 -2.34
N PRO A 103 20.48 13.45 -1.39
CA PRO A 103 20.85 14.77 -0.90
C PRO A 103 22.27 14.76 -0.26
N ALA A 104 23.16 15.60 -0.73
CA ALA A 104 24.57 15.64 -0.29
C ALA A 104 24.71 15.71 1.24
N ALA A 105 23.91 16.54 1.91
CA ALA A 105 23.93 16.67 3.37
C ALA A 105 23.55 15.37 4.11
N GLN A 106 22.60 14.58 3.57
CA GLN A 106 22.24 13.28 4.13
C GLN A 106 23.38 12.27 3.99
N LEU A 107 24.00 12.21 2.81
CA LEU A 107 25.12 11.30 2.54
C LEU A 107 26.30 11.61 3.45
N GLN A 108 26.68 12.89 3.55
CA GLN A 108 27.75 13.36 4.41
C GLN A 108 27.49 13.05 5.90
N LYS A 109 26.27 13.25 6.37
CA LYS A 109 25.87 12.97 7.77
C LYS A 109 26.12 11.52 8.19
N HIS A 110 26.07 10.59 7.24
CA HIS A 110 26.20 9.15 7.49
C HIS A 110 27.51 8.57 6.91
N ASP A 111 28.49 9.40 6.58
CA ASP A 111 29.79 8.98 6.02
C ASP A 111 29.66 8.15 4.74
N ILE A 112 28.63 8.44 3.92
CA ILE A 112 28.42 7.76 2.65
C ILE A 112 29.10 8.58 1.54
N SER A 113 30.00 7.92 0.80
CA SER A 113 30.68 8.54 -0.36
C SER A 113 29.65 8.94 -1.43
N MET A 114 29.65 10.23 -1.78
CA MET A 114 28.67 10.75 -2.76
C MET A 114 29.06 10.34 -4.18
N VAL A 115 28.17 9.67 -4.88
CA VAL A 115 28.23 9.37 -6.31
C VAL A 115 27.52 10.45 -7.11
N HIS A 116 26.34 10.87 -6.64
CA HIS A 116 25.55 11.89 -7.29
C HIS A 116 24.66 12.64 -6.30
N ASP A 117 24.79 13.97 -6.27
CA ASP A 117 23.87 14.81 -5.50
C ASP A 117 22.52 14.87 -6.21
N LEU A 118 21.50 14.27 -5.58
CA LEU A 118 20.14 14.21 -6.08
C LEU A 118 19.16 14.61 -4.97
N PRO A 119 18.89 15.91 -4.78
CA PRO A 119 18.13 16.43 -3.65
C PRO A 119 16.70 15.89 -3.52
N GLY A 120 16.08 15.41 -4.62
CA GLY A 120 14.73 14.87 -4.61
C GLY A 120 14.59 13.47 -4.02
N VAL A 121 15.70 12.75 -3.78
CA VAL A 121 15.64 11.40 -3.21
C VAL A 121 15.20 11.46 -1.75
N GLY A 122 14.09 10.79 -1.45
CA GLY A 122 13.48 10.79 -0.12
C GLY A 122 12.49 11.94 0.11
N GLU A 123 12.38 12.90 -0.78
CA GLU A 123 11.45 14.02 -0.69
C GLU A 123 10.08 13.69 -1.29
N ASN A 124 9.10 14.57 -1.07
CA ASN A 124 7.71 14.46 -1.57
C ASN A 124 6.95 13.21 -1.10
N LEU A 125 7.31 12.66 0.03
CA LEU A 125 6.56 11.55 0.60
C LEU A 125 5.13 12.00 0.92
N HIS A 126 4.15 11.26 0.43
CA HIS A 126 2.75 11.47 0.78
C HIS A 126 1.97 10.17 0.66
N ASP A 127 0.94 10.07 1.45
CA ASP A 127 0.06 8.92 1.47
C ASP A 127 -1.37 9.38 1.78
N HIS A 128 -2.35 8.53 1.52
CA HIS A 128 -3.73 8.81 1.84
C HIS A 128 -3.93 8.89 3.35
N ILE A 129 -4.66 9.91 3.77
CA ILE A 129 -5.13 10.03 5.14
C ILE A 129 -6.56 9.55 5.15
N ASP A 130 -6.92 8.63 6.02
CA ASP A 130 -8.28 8.15 6.15
C ASP A 130 -8.89 8.45 7.53
N VAL A 131 -10.21 8.59 7.52
CA VAL A 131 -11.05 8.65 8.72
C VAL A 131 -11.94 7.43 8.71
N VAL A 132 -11.93 6.66 9.79
CA VAL A 132 -12.70 5.42 9.90
C VAL A 132 -13.93 5.63 10.74
N GLN A 133 -15.10 5.38 10.17
CA GLN A 133 -16.37 5.31 10.89
C GLN A 133 -16.70 3.84 11.13
N VAL A 134 -16.84 3.45 12.40
CA VAL A 134 -17.18 2.08 12.78
C VAL A 134 -18.63 2.04 13.28
N ILE A 135 -19.45 1.28 12.61
CA ILE A 135 -20.89 1.15 12.90
C ILE A 135 -21.17 -0.22 13.52
N ASN A 136 -21.77 -0.20 14.70
CA ASN A 136 -22.29 -1.41 15.33
C ASN A 136 -23.64 -1.76 14.72
N ALA A 137 -23.75 -2.97 14.17
CA ALA A 137 -24.98 -3.49 13.56
C ALA A 137 -25.12 -4.99 13.92
N PRO A 138 -25.54 -5.29 15.17
CA PRO A 138 -25.60 -6.66 15.67
C PRO A 138 -26.60 -7.54 14.92
N GLU A 139 -27.53 -6.94 14.22
CA GLU A 139 -28.51 -7.61 13.34
C GLU A 139 -27.88 -8.11 12.04
N LEU A 140 -26.81 -7.49 11.56
CA LEU A 140 -26.15 -7.83 10.30
C LEU A 140 -25.21 -9.04 10.48
N LYS A 141 -25.80 -10.21 10.65
CA LYS A 141 -25.05 -11.47 10.85
C LYS A 141 -24.16 -11.85 9.67
N ASP A 142 -24.33 -11.21 8.52
CA ASP A 142 -23.56 -11.46 7.30
C ASP A 142 -22.21 -10.73 7.26
N THR A 143 -21.97 -9.81 8.17
CA THR A 143 -20.67 -9.17 8.35
C THR A 143 -19.69 -10.06 9.10
N PHE A 144 -18.38 -9.81 8.94
CA PHE A 144 -17.36 -10.44 9.78
C PHE A 144 -17.50 -9.93 11.20
N GLY A 145 -17.76 -10.85 12.14
CA GLY A 145 -17.93 -10.49 13.53
C GLY A 145 -17.48 -11.63 14.47
N LEU A 146 -16.91 -11.22 15.59
CA LEU A 146 -16.54 -12.16 16.67
C LEU A 146 -17.76 -12.50 17.51
N SER A 147 -18.40 -13.60 17.16
CA SER A 147 -19.57 -14.16 17.84
C SER A 147 -19.63 -15.67 17.59
N LEU A 148 -20.49 -16.41 18.31
CA LEU A 148 -20.67 -17.83 18.06
C LEU A 148 -21.17 -18.11 16.64
N SER A 149 -22.09 -17.27 16.13
CA SER A 149 -22.57 -17.37 14.76
C SER A 149 -21.46 -17.03 13.74
N GLY A 150 -20.63 -16.05 14.03
CA GLY A 150 -19.48 -15.69 13.21
C GLY A 150 -18.44 -16.82 13.13
N ALA A 151 -18.14 -17.47 14.25
CA ALA A 151 -17.25 -18.63 14.28
C ALA A 151 -17.79 -19.80 13.44
N TRP A 152 -19.07 -20.12 13.56
CA TRP A 152 -19.70 -21.16 12.76
C TRP A 152 -19.68 -20.85 11.26
N ARG A 153 -19.96 -19.60 10.88
CA ARG A 153 -19.86 -19.15 9.50
C ARG A 153 -18.45 -19.21 8.95
N MET A 154 -17.45 -18.90 9.78
CA MET A 154 -16.04 -19.02 9.39
C MET A 154 -15.69 -20.48 9.07
N ILE A 155 -16.10 -21.43 9.92
CA ILE A 155 -15.87 -22.86 9.68
C ILE A 155 -16.55 -23.29 8.36
N LYS A 156 -17.83 -22.92 8.17
CA LYS A 156 -18.55 -23.21 6.93
C LYS A 156 -17.84 -22.57 5.72
N GLY A 157 -17.39 -21.32 5.85
CA GLY A 157 -16.66 -20.61 4.81
C GLY A 157 -15.35 -21.30 4.41
N ILE A 158 -14.61 -21.91 5.35
CA ILE A 158 -13.41 -22.69 5.05
C ILE A 158 -13.74 -23.89 4.14
N PHE A 159 -14.80 -24.64 4.45
CA PHE A 159 -15.23 -25.76 3.62
C PHE A 159 -15.74 -25.32 2.26
N GLU A 160 -16.49 -24.24 2.20
CA GLU A 160 -17.02 -23.67 0.95
C GLU A 160 -15.88 -23.19 0.05
N TRP A 161 -14.94 -22.45 0.61
CA TRP A 161 -13.76 -22.02 -0.15
C TRP A 161 -12.89 -23.19 -0.61
N ARG A 162 -12.67 -24.18 0.27
CA ARG A 162 -11.84 -25.34 -0.08
C ARG A 162 -12.44 -26.15 -1.21
N ASN A 163 -13.76 -26.35 -1.22
CA ASN A 163 -14.45 -27.22 -2.19
C ASN A 163 -14.87 -26.46 -3.47
N HIS A 164 -15.22 -25.18 -3.35
CA HIS A 164 -15.88 -24.45 -4.43
C HIS A 164 -15.19 -23.12 -4.77
N ARG A 165 -14.17 -22.72 -4.01
CA ARG A 165 -13.47 -21.42 -4.21
C ARG A 165 -14.40 -20.22 -4.19
N ARG A 166 -15.43 -20.27 -3.35
CA ARG A 166 -16.47 -19.24 -3.18
C ARG A 166 -16.70 -18.96 -1.69
N GLY A 167 -17.60 -18.02 -1.43
CA GLY A 167 -18.09 -17.70 -0.10
C GLY A 167 -17.28 -16.62 0.62
N MET A 168 -17.57 -16.45 1.91
CA MET A 168 -17.07 -15.33 2.69
C MET A 168 -15.54 -15.21 2.76
N LEU A 169 -14.79 -16.30 2.55
CA LEU A 169 -13.32 -16.25 2.58
C LEU A 169 -12.69 -15.77 1.27
N THR A 170 -13.50 -15.47 0.26
CA THR A 170 -13.00 -14.87 -0.98
C THR A 170 -12.95 -13.34 -0.91
N THR A 171 -13.55 -12.74 0.12
CA THR A 171 -13.60 -11.28 0.25
C THR A 171 -12.22 -10.66 0.49
N ILE A 172 -12.05 -9.45 -0.05
CA ILE A 172 -10.93 -8.56 0.27
C ILE A 172 -11.27 -7.59 1.42
N PHE A 173 -12.41 -7.79 2.08
CA PHE A 173 -13.04 -6.94 3.10
C PHE A 173 -13.61 -5.62 2.58
N ALA A 174 -12.92 -4.89 1.72
CA ALA A 174 -13.36 -3.62 1.14
C ALA A 174 -13.83 -3.84 -0.31
N GLU A 175 -14.97 -4.52 -0.48
CA GLU A 175 -15.48 -4.91 -1.80
C GLU A 175 -16.26 -3.81 -2.50
N ALA A 176 -16.83 -2.87 -1.74
CA ALA A 176 -17.61 -1.75 -2.23
C ALA A 176 -17.08 -0.43 -1.71
N GLY A 177 -17.45 0.63 -2.37
CA GLY A 177 -17.10 1.98 -1.97
C GLY A 177 -17.49 3.00 -3.03
N GLY A 178 -16.69 4.03 -3.19
CA GLY A 178 -16.96 5.06 -4.17
C GLY A 178 -15.86 6.10 -4.27
N PHE A 179 -16.02 6.93 -5.26
CA PHE A 179 -15.20 8.12 -5.47
C PHE A 179 -16.14 9.32 -5.55
N ILE A 180 -15.93 10.28 -4.68
CA ILE A 180 -16.81 11.44 -4.56
C ILE A 180 -16.00 12.74 -4.51
N LYS A 181 -16.68 13.85 -4.76
CA LYS A 181 -16.08 15.19 -4.68
C LYS A 181 -16.47 15.86 -3.37
N THR A 182 -15.52 16.45 -2.68
CA THR A 182 -15.79 17.30 -1.50
C THR A 182 -16.57 18.57 -1.84
N SER A 183 -16.51 18.98 -3.11
CA SER A 183 -17.18 20.17 -3.65
C SER A 183 -17.42 20.00 -5.14
N SER A 184 -18.49 20.57 -5.66
CA SER A 184 -18.76 20.63 -7.10
C SER A 184 -17.69 21.41 -7.89
N ALA A 185 -16.84 22.18 -7.23
CA ALA A 185 -15.72 22.88 -7.84
C ALA A 185 -14.51 21.96 -8.10
N GLU A 186 -14.46 20.77 -7.49
CA GLU A 186 -13.37 19.83 -7.74
C GLU A 186 -13.51 19.24 -9.15
N PRO A 187 -12.44 19.27 -9.97
CA PRO A 187 -12.50 18.76 -11.34
C PRO A 187 -12.68 17.23 -11.40
N THR A 188 -12.17 16.53 -10.40
CA THR A 188 -12.22 15.05 -10.26
C THR A 188 -12.52 14.67 -8.82
N PRO A 189 -13.02 13.46 -8.55
CA PRO A 189 -13.20 12.96 -7.19
C PRO A 189 -11.91 13.09 -6.39
N ASP A 190 -12.00 13.60 -5.18
CA ASP A 190 -10.88 13.83 -4.26
C ASP A 190 -10.99 13.04 -2.95
N LEU A 191 -12.10 12.33 -2.77
CA LEU A 191 -12.33 11.37 -1.70
C LEU A 191 -12.60 9.98 -2.27
N GLN A 192 -12.08 8.98 -1.58
CA GLN A 192 -12.38 7.57 -1.82
C GLN A 192 -13.04 6.96 -0.58
N LEU A 193 -14.14 6.27 -0.77
CA LEU A 193 -14.84 5.53 0.27
C LEU A 193 -14.49 4.05 0.17
N HIS A 194 -14.17 3.41 1.30
CA HIS A 194 -14.04 1.96 1.37
C HIS A 194 -15.06 1.41 2.36
N PHE A 195 -15.98 0.61 1.87
CA PHE A 195 -16.97 -0.06 2.70
C PHE A 195 -16.44 -1.44 3.10
N VAL A 196 -16.16 -1.62 4.39
CA VAL A 196 -15.55 -2.83 4.94
C VAL A 196 -16.62 -3.65 5.65
N VAL A 197 -16.77 -4.91 5.26
CA VAL A 197 -17.78 -5.85 5.77
C VAL A 197 -17.50 -6.36 7.19
N GLY A 198 -16.88 -5.55 8.02
CA GLY A 198 -16.54 -5.85 9.41
C GLY A 198 -16.11 -4.61 10.18
N LYS A 199 -16.09 -4.70 11.50
CA LYS A 199 -15.60 -3.61 12.35
C LYS A 199 -14.08 -3.60 12.36
N LEU A 200 -13.49 -2.68 11.62
CA LEU A 200 -12.05 -2.50 11.57
C LEU A 200 -11.63 -1.33 12.47
N ILE A 201 -11.10 -1.62 13.65
CA ILE A 201 -10.65 -0.63 14.63
C ILE A 201 -9.13 -0.60 14.62
N ASP A 202 -8.56 0.62 14.53
CA ASP A 202 -7.11 0.83 14.55
C ASP A 202 -6.39 -0.07 13.54
N HIS A 203 -6.85 -0.06 12.28
CA HIS A 203 -6.34 -0.90 11.18
C HIS A 203 -6.27 -2.40 11.51
N GLY A 204 -7.21 -2.90 12.31
CA GLY A 204 -7.26 -4.29 12.73
C GLY A 204 -6.35 -4.66 13.89
N ARG A 205 -5.66 -3.70 14.52
CA ARG A 205 -4.84 -3.93 15.71
C ARG A 205 -5.67 -4.14 16.96
N LYS A 206 -6.90 -3.63 16.99
CA LYS A 206 -7.84 -3.79 18.10
C LYS A 206 -8.98 -4.71 17.71
N THR A 207 -9.19 -5.72 18.52
CA THR A 207 -10.29 -6.67 18.39
C THR A 207 -11.61 -6.04 18.85
N SER A 208 -12.68 -6.21 18.08
CA SER A 208 -14.03 -5.79 18.43
C SER A 208 -14.99 -6.98 18.38
N PHE A 209 -15.75 -7.18 19.45
CA PHE A 209 -16.80 -8.21 19.52
C PHE A 209 -18.10 -7.76 18.83
N GLY A 210 -18.89 -8.74 18.38
CA GLY A 210 -20.17 -8.52 17.71
C GLY A 210 -20.03 -8.22 16.22
N HIS A 211 -21.12 -7.86 15.58
CA HIS A 211 -21.23 -7.59 14.14
C HIS A 211 -21.35 -6.10 13.85
N GLY A 212 -20.99 -5.71 12.65
CA GLY A 212 -21.04 -4.35 12.16
C GLY A 212 -20.15 -4.18 10.93
N TYR A 213 -19.97 -2.96 10.53
CA TYR A 213 -19.17 -2.60 9.37
C TYR A 213 -18.36 -1.32 9.62
N SER A 214 -17.43 -1.03 8.74
CA SER A 214 -16.66 0.21 8.78
C SER A 214 -16.69 0.89 7.43
N CYS A 215 -16.76 2.22 7.44
CA CYS A 215 -16.57 3.05 6.27
C CYS A 215 -15.29 3.86 6.47
N HIS A 216 -14.35 3.68 5.56
CA HIS A 216 -13.12 4.46 5.48
C HIS A 216 -13.32 5.57 4.47
N VAL A 217 -12.94 6.76 4.82
CA VAL A 217 -12.98 7.93 3.96
C VAL A 217 -11.57 8.45 3.78
N CYS A 218 -11.04 8.26 2.60
CA CYS A 218 -9.65 8.56 2.27
C CYS A 218 -9.54 9.84 1.44
N LEU A 219 -8.71 10.77 1.88
CA LEU A 219 -8.32 11.92 1.07
C LEU A 219 -7.29 11.47 0.02
N MET A 220 -7.68 11.47 -1.25
CA MET A 220 -6.88 10.90 -2.34
C MET A 220 -5.66 11.74 -2.74
N ARG A 221 -5.75 13.06 -2.62
CA ARG A 221 -4.69 13.98 -3.04
C ARG A 221 -4.34 14.96 -1.93
N PRO A 222 -3.72 14.48 -0.84
CA PRO A 222 -3.26 15.36 0.22
C PRO A 222 -2.22 16.35 -0.32
N LYS A 223 -2.25 17.59 0.14
CA LYS A 223 -1.25 18.62 -0.20
C LYS A 223 -0.03 18.57 0.70
N SER A 224 -0.15 18.00 1.90
CA SER A 224 0.97 17.77 2.79
C SER A 224 2.04 16.92 2.12
N ARG A 225 3.30 17.29 2.32
CA ARG A 225 4.46 16.56 1.82
C ARG A 225 5.40 16.29 2.97
N GLY A 226 5.82 15.06 3.04
CA GLY A 226 6.80 14.57 3.98
C GLY A 226 8.09 14.15 3.32
N ARG A 227 8.90 13.41 4.05
CA ARG A 227 10.21 12.96 3.60
C ARG A 227 10.61 11.64 4.24
N LEU A 228 11.55 10.99 3.59
CA LEU A 228 12.25 9.82 4.08
C LEU A 228 13.75 10.13 4.15
N THR A 229 14.39 9.83 5.28
CA THR A 229 15.82 10.03 5.47
C THR A 229 16.46 8.77 6.04
N LEU A 230 17.78 8.65 5.91
CA LEU A 230 18.53 7.57 6.54
C LEU A 230 18.59 7.76 8.05
N ALA A 231 18.43 6.66 8.80
CA ALA A 231 18.73 6.61 10.24
C ALA A 231 20.23 6.40 10.47
N SER A 232 20.91 5.67 9.58
CA SER A 232 22.35 5.36 9.60
C SER A 232 22.79 4.85 8.23
N ASN A 233 24.08 4.52 8.06
CA ASN A 233 24.60 3.82 6.90
C ASN A 233 24.41 2.30 6.95
N ASN A 234 23.79 1.77 8.00
CA ASN A 234 23.47 0.35 8.08
C ASN A 234 22.24 0.03 7.19
N PRO A 235 22.37 -0.81 6.15
CA PRO A 235 21.28 -1.14 5.24
C PRO A 235 20.13 -1.92 5.89
N LEU A 236 20.36 -2.53 7.06
CA LEU A 236 19.33 -3.24 7.82
C LEU A 236 18.55 -2.33 8.78
N ALA A 237 19.02 -1.10 9.01
CA ALA A 237 18.30 -0.14 9.83
C ALA A 237 17.12 0.44 9.03
N ALA A 238 15.93 0.50 9.67
CA ALA A 238 14.78 1.14 9.06
C ALA A 238 15.06 2.64 8.81
N PRO A 239 14.61 3.21 7.69
CA PRO A 239 14.73 4.65 7.44
C PRO A 239 13.83 5.44 8.41
N LEU A 240 14.13 6.72 8.57
CA LEU A 240 13.25 7.66 9.26
C LEU A 240 12.17 8.13 8.28
N ILE A 241 10.91 7.89 8.64
CA ILE A 241 9.76 8.17 7.79
C ILE A 241 8.94 9.26 8.46
N ASP A 242 8.81 10.39 7.79
CA ASP A 242 7.99 11.52 8.22
C ASP A 242 7.01 11.87 7.09
N PRO A 243 5.77 11.36 7.12
CA PRO A 243 4.75 11.67 6.11
C PRO A 243 4.24 13.11 6.23
N ASN A 244 4.49 13.81 7.34
CA ASN A 244 4.04 15.18 7.61
C ASN A 244 2.54 15.36 7.40
N PHE A 245 1.75 14.38 7.85
CA PHE A 245 0.30 14.38 7.69
C PHE A 245 -0.35 15.62 8.31
N LEU A 246 -1.39 16.12 7.65
CA LEU A 246 -2.21 17.26 8.11
C LEU A 246 -1.45 18.59 8.30
N ALA A 247 -0.22 18.71 7.79
CA ALA A 247 0.53 19.97 7.85
C ALA A 247 -0.21 21.10 7.10
N GLU A 248 -0.94 20.76 6.04
CA GLU A 248 -1.74 21.70 5.27
C GLU A 248 -3.19 21.75 5.80
N LYS A 249 -3.66 22.95 6.19
CA LYS A 249 -5.02 23.16 6.71
C LYS A 249 -6.12 22.69 5.75
N GLU A 250 -5.87 22.76 4.44
CA GLU A 250 -6.81 22.32 3.43
C GLU A 250 -7.13 20.81 3.56
N ASN A 251 -6.16 19.99 3.92
CA ASN A 251 -6.38 18.56 4.15
C ASN A 251 -7.37 18.32 5.29
N ILE A 252 -7.27 19.10 6.36
CA ILE A 252 -8.18 19.02 7.50
C ILE A 252 -9.58 19.47 7.11
N THR A 253 -9.69 20.57 6.35
CA THR A 253 -10.97 21.13 5.91
C THR A 253 -11.71 20.16 4.99
N ARG A 254 -11.00 19.51 4.06
CA ARG A 254 -11.59 18.50 3.15
C ARG A 254 -12.11 17.30 3.93
N LEU A 255 -11.33 16.74 4.85
CA LEU A 255 -11.76 15.63 5.71
C LEU A 255 -12.90 15.99 6.67
N ALA A 256 -12.95 17.24 7.17
CA ALA A 256 -14.02 17.70 8.06
C ALA A 256 -15.36 17.93 7.33
N ASN A 257 -15.32 18.40 6.08
CA ASN A 257 -16.52 18.59 5.26
C ASN A 257 -17.16 17.25 4.89
N ASP A 258 -16.38 16.22 4.73
CA ASP A 258 -16.83 14.88 4.42
C ASP A 258 -17.68 14.26 5.54
N LYS A 259 -17.33 14.47 6.80
CA LYS A 259 -18.14 14.01 7.94
C LYS A 259 -19.60 14.50 7.92
N LYS A 260 -19.88 15.59 7.17
CA LYS A 260 -21.23 16.11 6.98
C LYS A 260 -21.97 15.46 5.81
N GLN A 261 -21.26 14.86 4.87
CA GLN A 261 -21.86 14.22 3.66
C GLN A 261 -22.12 12.72 3.87
N THR A 262 -21.46 12.09 4.83
CA THR A 262 -21.58 10.65 5.13
C THR A 262 -22.56 10.34 6.29
N HIS A 263 -23.21 11.35 6.86
CA HIS A 263 -24.35 11.27 7.78
C HIS A 263 -25.64 11.56 7.01
#